data_32ea0f32aa37432c6f5c08d4dd74bb62
#
_entry.id   32ea0f32aa37432c6f5c08d4dd74bb62
#
_cell.length_a   1.000
_cell.length_b   1.000
_cell.length_c   1.000
_cell.angle_alpha   90.00
_cell.angle_beta   90.00
_cell.angle_gamma   90.00
#
_symmetry.space_group_name_H-M   'P 1'
#
loop_
_entity.id
_entity.type
_entity.pdbx_description
1 polymer ?
#
loop_
_entity_poly.entity_id
_entity_poly.type
_entity_poly.pdbx_seq_one_letter_code
_entity_poly.pdbx_strand_id
1 'polypeptide(L)'
;MLKFGAHAFCWEGDWTPEIGDRVIEQAARAGLDFIEIPMLQPETFDARRHRRHLEAVGLACVSSLGLPRTAHMPHEPEKAVAFLSGVLDRMEELGARELTGCTGYSIGVLTGRGPTPQELDRMVDGLSQVAQDARSRGIGLGLEAINRYETYMVNTLGDAVAVVDRVGSDNLRVHADTYHMNIEETNLREALGRVKGKLNFIHMSESHRGLVGSGTVPWEDVWQGLKDIEFSGYLTLESFAAPNPELAAATCIWKPPKHSGQELAEGGLAFLRQGAQRHGLL
;
A
#
# COMPACT_ATOMS: atom_id res chain seq x y z
N MET A 1 -18.08 0.68 4.63
CA MET A 1 -17.94 2.15 4.40
C MET A 1 -16.57 2.41 3.82
N LEU A 2 -16.47 3.28 2.80
CA LEU A 2 -15.18 3.71 2.24
C LEU A 2 -14.48 4.69 3.19
N LYS A 3 -13.15 4.62 3.22
CA LYS A 3 -12.26 5.56 3.88
C LYS A 3 -11.28 6.12 2.85
N PHE A 4 -11.03 7.41 2.89
CA PHE A 4 -10.22 8.14 1.93
C PHE A 4 -8.94 8.64 2.59
N GLY A 5 -7.79 8.20 2.11
CA GLY A 5 -6.50 8.58 2.63
C GLY A 5 -5.49 8.89 1.54
N ALA A 6 -4.26 9.16 1.96
CA ALA A 6 -3.12 9.32 1.08
C ALA A 6 -1.86 8.72 1.71
N HIS A 7 -1.00 8.18 0.86
CA HIS A 7 0.35 7.78 1.26
C HIS A 7 1.20 9.02 1.54
N ALA A 8 2.04 8.96 2.55
CA ALA A 8 2.94 10.06 2.93
C ALA A 8 3.83 10.54 1.77
N PHE A 9 4.16 9.67 0.83
CA PHE A 9 4.92 10.01 -0.38
C PHE A 9 4.25 11.03 -1.29
N CYS A 10 2.95 11.27 -1.13
CA CYS A 10 2.30 12.41 -1.76
C CYS A 10 2.97 13.74 -1.41
N TRP A 11 3.63 13.84 -0.24
CA TRP A 11 4.31 15.06 0.21
C TRP A 11 5.82 14.94 0.26
N GLU A 12 6.33 13.85 0.88
CA GLU A 12 7.77 13.70 1.19
C GLU A 12 8.24 12.27 0.95
N GLY A 13 9.43 12.11 0.37
CA GLY A 13 10.06 10.81 0.14
C GLY A 13 10.79 10.25 1.36
N ASP A 14 11.08 11.10 2.34
CA ASP A 14 11.74 10.72 3.60
C ASP A 14 10.74 10.75 4.77
N TRP A 15 11.04 9.98 5.82
CA TRP A 15 10.27 9.98 7.04
C TRP A 15 11.19 10.14 8.26
N THR A 16 11.32 11.37 8.74
CA THR A 16 11.91 11.69 10.04
C THR A 16 10.82 12.14 11.01
N PRO A 17 11.09 12.23 12.33
CA PRO A 17 10.09 12.72 13.27
C PRO A 17 9.50 14.10 12.89
N GLU A 18 10.32 15.04 12.42
CA GLU A 18 9.90 16.40 12.04
C GLU A 18 9.14 16.41 10.71
N ILE A 19 9.56 15.60 9.73
CA ILE A 19 8.85 15.42 8.47
C ILE A 19 7.49 14.78 8.74
N GLY A 20 7.47 13.72 9.55
CA GLY A 20 6.23 13.02 9.90
C GLY A 20 5.18 13.94 10.52
N ASP A 21 5.57 14.76 11.50
CA ASP A 21 4.66 15.72 12.12
C ASP A 21 4.06 16.70 11.09
N ARG A 22 4.91 17.25 10.20
CA ARG A 22 4.48 18.17 9.15
C ARG A 22 3.52 17.50 8.15
N VAL A 23 3.83 16.28 7.73
CA VAL A 23 3.00 15.52 6.76
C VAL A 23 1.65 15.12 7.39
N ILE A 24 1.62 14.73 8.66
CA ILE A 24 0.40 14.46 9.41
C ILE A 24 -0.52 15.70 9.43
N GLU A 25 0.03 16.89 9.70
CA GLU A 25 -0.73 18.15 9.66
C GLU A 25 -1.27 18.47 8.26
N GLN A 26 -0.46 18.23 7.22
CA GLN A 26 -0.87 18.46 5.83
C GLN A 26 -2.00 17.52 5.42
N ALA A 27 -1.92 16.24 5.79
CA ALA A 27 -2.96 15.26 5.55
C ALA A 27 -4.28 15.61 6.26
N ALA A 28 -4.20 16.03 7.52
CA ALA A 28 -5.37 16.52 8.27
C ALA A 28 -6.00 17.75 7.62
N ARG A 29 -5.20 18.72 7.17
CA ARG A 29 -5.69 19.92 6.45
C ARG A 29 -6.34 19.59 5.12
N ALA A 30 -5.88 18.56 4.41
CA ALA A 30 -6.50 18.08 3.17
C ALA A 30 -7.88 17.44 3.40
N GLY A 31 -8.27 17.17 4.64
CA GLY A 31 -9.57 16.57 4.98
C GLY A 31 -9.65 15.07 4.68
N LEU A 32 -8.52 14.37 4.78
CA LEU A 32 -8.42 12.92 4.68
C LEU A 32 -8.97 12.22 5.93
N ASP A 33 -9.46 11.00 5.77
CA ASP A 33 -9.91 10.16 6.90
C ASP A 33 -8.71 9.49 7.60
N PHE A 34 -7.63 9.24 6.87
CA PHE A 34 -6.41 8.62 7.38
C PHE A 34 -5.18 9.00 6.53
N ILE A 35 -4.01 8.79 7.11
CA ILE A 35 -2.72 8.84 6.41
C ILE A 35 -2.10 7.44 6.39
N GLU A 36 -1.46 7.08 5.28
CA GLU A 36 -0.62 5.89 5.15
C GLU A 36 0.85 6.26 5.39
N ILE A 37 1.42 5.67 6.44
CA ILE A 37 2.77 5.98 6.92
C ILE A 37 3.74 4.87 6.51
N PRO A 38 4.84 5.18 5.78
CA PRO A 38 5.85 4.19 5.41
C PRO A 38 6.63 3.71 6.63
N MET A 39 6.60 2.39 6.91
CA MET A 39 7.32 1.77 8.03
C MET A 39 8.59 1.06 7.51
N LEU A 40 9.49 1.83 6.88
CA LEU A 40 10.68 1.27 6.23
C LEU A 40 11.85 1.04 7.20
N GLN A 41 11.90 1.77 8.31
CA GLN A 41 12.98 1.73 9.31
C GLN A 41 12.39 1.66 10.72
N PRO A 42 11.85 0.49 11.14
CA PRO A 42 11.15 0.37 12.42
C PRO A 42 12.04 0.68 13.64
N GLU A 43 13.37 0.48 13.53
CA GLU A 43 14.32 0.70 14.62
C GLU A 43 14.43 2.19 15.00
N THR A 44 14.25 3.11 14.04
CA THR A 44 14.39 4.56 14.23
C THR A 44 13.07 5.30 14.24
N PHE A 45 11.96 4.59 14.05
CA PHE A 45 10.62 5.18 13.96
C PHE A 45 10.09 5.61 15.33
N ASP A 46 9.81 6.91 15.52
CA ASP A 46 9.24 7.44 16.76
C ASP A 46 7.70 7.32 16.78
N ALA A 47 7.23 6.08 16.99
CA ALA A 47 5.82 5.75 16.99
C ALA A 47 5.00 6.55 18.02
N ARG A 48 5.56 6.79 19.21
CA ARG A 48 4.86 7.49 20.29
C ARG A 48 4.67 8.98 20.01
N ARG A 49 5.65 9.62 19.36
CA ARG A 49 5.54 11.02 18.92
C ARG A 49 4.44 11.15 17.87
N HIS A 50 4.49 10.34 16.83
CA HIS A 50 3.51 10.38 15.76
C HIS A 50 2.10 10.02 16.22
N ARG A 51 1.97 9.06 17.13
CA ARG A 51 0.66 8.75 17.75
C ARG A 51 0.05 9.96 18.43
N ARG A 52 0.81 10.65 19.29
CA ARG A 52 0.32 11.87 19.96
C ARG A 52 -0.08 12.96 18.97
N HIS A 53 0.68 13.07 17.87
CA HIS A 53 0.40 14.08 16.85
C HIS A 53 -0.88 13.73 16.07
N LEU A 54 -1.04 12.47 15.64
CA LEU A 54 -2.25 11.96 14.99
C LEU A 54 -3.49 12.17 15.87
N GLU A 55 -3.40 11.82 17.16
CA GLU A 55 -4.47 12.03 18.13
C GLU A 55 -4.83 13.53 18.28
N ALA A 56 -3.82 14.40 18.30
CA ALA A 56 -4.02 15.86 18.45
C ALA A 56 -4.74 16.48 17.23
N VAL A 57 -4.49 15.97 16.00
CA VAL A 57 -5.15 16.47 14.79
C VAL A 57 -6.40 15.66 14.41
N GLY A 58 -6.70 14.58 15.13
CA GLY A 58 -7.86 13.73 14.88
C GLY A 58 -7.79 12.90 13.61
N LEU A 59 -6.58 12.55 13.15
CA LEU A 59 -6.35 11.78 11.93
C LEU A 59 -6.03 10.31 12.26
N ALA A 60 -6.70 9.37 11.58
CA ALA A 60 -6.35 7.95 11.67
C ALA A 60 -5.08 7.64 10.84
N CYS A 61 -4.46 6.48 11.08
CA CYS A 61 -3.33 6.02 10.27
C CYS A 61 -3.42 4.53 9.96
N VAL A 62 -2.80 4.18 8.84
CA VAL A 62 -2.40 2.84 8.45
C VAL A 62 -0.90 2.85 8.16
N SER A 63 -0.28 1.69 8.01
CA SER A 63 1.14 1.63 7.63
C SER A 63 1.34 0.75 6.41
N SER A 64 2.40 1.05 5.66
CA SER A 64 2.85 0.22 4.54
C SER A 64 4.36 0.07 4.53
N LEU A 65 4.82 -0.92 3.80
CA LEU A 65 6.24 -1.14 3.57
C LEU A 65 6.52 -1.96 2.30
N GLY A 66 7.76 -1.85 1.81
CA GLY A 66 8.41 -2.90 1.04
C GLY A 66 9.48 -3.56 1.90
N LEU A 67 9.57 -4.88 1.89
CA LEU A 67 10.64 -5.59 2.61
C LEU A 67 12.02 -5.13 2.11
N PRO A 68 13.00 -4.90 3.00
CA PRO A 68 14.35 -4.60 2.58
C PRO A 68 14.94 -5.78 1.79
N ARG A 69 15.83 -5.51 0.83
CA ARG A 69 16.42 -6.57 -0.02
C ARG A 69 17.14 -7.66 0.78
N THR A 70 17.65 -7.32 1.95
CA THR A 70 18.28 -8.25 2.90
C THR A 70 17.30 -9.18 3.60
N ALA A 71 15.99 -8.91 3.49
CA ALA A 71 14.89 -9.69 4.06
C ALA A 71 13.86 -10.10 2.98
N HIS A 72 14.31 -10.33 1.74
CA HIS A 72 13.44 -10.85 0.68
C HIS A 72 12.93 -12.25 1.08
N MET A 73 11.66 -12.34 1.45
CA MET A 73 11.08 -13.53 2.11
C MET A 73 11.30 -14.86 1.35
N PRO A 74 11.21 -14.91 -0.01
CA PRO A 74 11.51 -16.13 -0.77
C PRO A 74 12.92 -16.68 -0.57
N HIS A 75 13.88 -15.84 -0.18
CA HIS A 75 15.28 -16.23 0.02
C HIS A 75 15.73 -16.21 1.47
N GLU A 76 15.18 -15.30 2.28
CA GLU A 76 15.58 -15.02 3.66
C GLU A 76 14.33 -14.96 4.59
N PRO A 77 13.54 -16.05 4.67
CA PRO A 77 12.24 -16.02 5.35
C PRO A 77 12.35 -15.66 6.84
N GLU A 78 13.38 -16.14 7.55
CA GLU A 78 13.56 -15.85 8.98
C GLU A 78 13.87 -14.36 9.22
N LYS A 79 14.67 -13.74 8.33
CA LYS A 79 14.96 -12.29 8.42
C LYS A 79 13.72 -11.47 8.10
N ALA A 80 12.91 -11.89 7.12
CA ALA A 80 11.67 -11.22 6.77
C ALA A 80 10.67 -11.27 7.93
N VAL A 81 10.47 -12.42 8.53
CA VAL A 81 9.58 -12.60 9.71
C VAL A 81 10.06 -11.73 10.87
N ALA A 82 11.37 -11.76 11.19
CA ALA A 82 11.92 -10.93 12.27
C ALA A 82 11.76 -9.43 12.02
N PHE A 83 12.00 -8.97 10.78
CA PHE A 83 11.79 -7.58 10.40
C PHE A 83 10.32 -7.16 10.56
N LEU A 84 9.39 -7.99 10.05
CA LEU A 84 7.95 -7.71 10.14
C LEU A 84 7.43 -7.74 11.59
N SER A 85 7.97 -8.60 12.44
CA SER A 85 7.65 -8.59 13.88
C SER A 85 8.04 -7.26 14.53
N GLY A 86 9.24 -6.72 14.21
CA GLY A 86 9.66 -5.39 14.65
C GLY A 86 8.75 -4.26 14.12
N VAL A 87 8.27 -4.39 12.88
CA VAL A 87 7.26 -3.46 12.32
C VAL A 87 5.96 -3.51 13.11
N LEU A 88 5.46 -4.71 13.40
CA LEU A 88 4.23 -4.89 14.19
C LEU A 88 4.35 -4.29 15.59
N ASP A 89 5.52 -4.38 16.25
CA ASP A 89 5.78 -3.71 17.53
C ASP A 89 5.60 -2.18 17.43
N ARG A 90 6.16 -1.57 16.38
CA ARG A 90 6.00 -0.12 16.14
C ARG A 90 4.57 0.26 15.80
N MET A 91 3.84 -0.58 15.07
CA MET A 91 2.43 -0.34 14.76
C MET A 91 1.54 -0.36 16.00
N GLU A 92 1.78 -1.26 16.95
CA GLU A 92 1.06 -1.26 18.25
C GLU A 92 1.31 0.05 19.01
N GLU A 93 2.56 0.51 19.07
CA GLU A 93 2.91 1.80 19.71
C GLU A 93 2.29 3.00 18.98
N LEU A 94 2.25 2.97 17.65
CA LEU A 94 1.63 4.00 16.81
C LEU A 94 0.10 4.00 16.93
N GLY A 95 -0.50 2.84 17.17
CA GLY A 95 -1.95 2.64 17.16
C GLY A 95 -2.53 2.31 15.78
N ALA A 96 -1.67 2.02 14.77
CA ALA A 96 -2.10 1.57 13.45
C ALA A 96 -2.61 0.13 13.47
N ARG A 97 -3.64 -0.18 12.67
CA ARG A 97 -4.31 -1.49 12.66
C ARG A 97 -4.28 -2.18 11.30
N GLU A 98 -3.70 -1.57 10.29
CA GLU A 98 -3.53 -2.14 8.95
C GLU A 98 -2.08 -1.96 8.52
N LEU A 99 -1.43 -3.05 8.12
CA LEU A 99 -0.11 -3.08 7.47
C LEU A 99 -0.30 -3.59 6.05
N THR A 100 0.15 -2.84 5.07
CA THR A 100 -0.02 -3.19 3.66
C THR A 100 1.28 -3.04 2.87
N GLY A 101 1.23 -3.20 1.55
CA GLY A 101 2.40 -3.10 0.68
C GLY A 101 3.03 -4.46 0.34
N CYS A 102 4.32 -4.46 0.04
CA CYS A 102 5.05 -5.66 -0.38
C CYS A 102 5.49 -6.50 0.83
N THR A 103 4.52 -6.98 1.61
CA THR A 103 4.77 -7.69 2.88
C THR A 103 5.40 -9.08 2.71
N GLY A 104 5.35 -9.67 1.51
CA GLY A 104 5.88 -11.00 1.21
C GLY A 104 7.18 -11.02 0.39
N TYR A 105 7.63 -9.86 -0.11
CA TYR A 105 8.79 -9.79 -0.99
C TYR A 105 9.38 -8.37 -1.02
N SER A 106 10.60 -8.24 -1.58
CA SER A 106 11.30 -6.96 -1.71
C SER A 106 11.18 -6.40 -3.12
N ILE A 107 11.04 -5.09 -3.24
CA ILE A 107 11.07 -4.37 -4.51
C ILE A 107 12.50 -4.39 -5.11
N GLY A 108 12.59 -4.60 -6.43
CA GLY A 108 13.85 -4.58 -7.18
C GLY A 108 14.75 -5.81 -6.98
N VAL A 109 14.23 -6.90 -6.42
CA VAL A 109 14.85 -8.22 -6.49
C VAL A 109 14.28 -8.93 -7.72
N LEU A 110 15.13 -9.18 -8.73
CA LEU A 110 14.76 -9.78 -10.00
C LEU A 110 15.68 -10.95 -10.30
N THR A 111 15.14 -12.06 -10.80
CA THR A 111 15.88 -13.32 -11.05
C THR A 111 16.02 -13.67 -12.52
N GLY A 112 15.40 -12.89 -13.42
CA GLY A 112 15.34 -13.19 -14.85
C GLY A 112 14.39 -14.35 -15.20
N ARG A 113 13.66 -14.89 -14.24
CA ARG A 113 12.62 -15.95 -14.38
C ARG A 113 11.46 -15.70 -13.44
N GLY A 114 10.35 -16.36 -13.66
CA GLY A 114 9.22 -16.37 -12.71
C GLY A 114 9.57 -17.08 -11.40
N PRO A 115 8.71 -16.97 -10.38
CA PRO A 115 8.92 -17.60 -9.08
C PRO A 115 8.91 -19.13 -9.22
N THR A 116 9.80 -19.80 -8.48
CA THR A 116 9.75 -21.25 -8.34
C THR A 116 8.70 -21.65 -7.29
N PRO A 117 8.19 -22.90 -7.35
CA PRO A 117 7.32 -23.42 -6.28
C PRO A 117 7.92 -23.27 -4.88
N GLN A 118 9.22 -23.50 -4.74
CA GLN A 118 9.92 -23.39 -3.46
C GLN A 118 9.99 -21.95 -2.94
N GLU A 119 10.17 -20.96 -3.82
CA GLU A 119 10.13 -19.52 -3.45
C GLU A 119 8.73 -19.12 -2.98
N LEU A 120 7.70 -19.59 -3.67
CA LEU A 120 6.30 -19.39 -3.26
C LEU A 120 5.98 -20.08 -1.94
N ASP A 121 6.45 -21.31 -1.73
CA ASP A 121 6.25 -22.04 -0.47
C ASP A 121 6.86 -21.29 0.70
N ARG A 122 8.11 -20.83 0.60
CA ARG A 122 8.78 -20.03 1.63
C ARG A 122 8.06 -18.73 1.94
N MET A 123 7.55 -18.03 0.90
CA MET A 123 6.77 -16.81 1.09
C MET A 123 5.45 -17.09 1.81
N VAL A 124 4.74 -18.16 1.45
CA VAL A 124 3.50 -18.57 2.11
C VAL A 124 3.74 -18.93 3.57
N ASP A 125 4.79 -19.71 3.86
CA ASP A 125 5.14 -20.11 5.23
C ASP A 125 5.51 -18.92 6.10
N GLY A 126 6.31 -17.97 5.56
CA GLY A 126 6.67 -16.73 6.26
C GLY A 126 5.45 -15.83 6.51
N LEU A 127 4.62 -15.62 5.49
CA LEU A 127 3.37 -14.85 5.63
C LEU A 127 2.40 -15.49 6.62
N SER A 128 2.35 -16.83 6.71
CA SER A 128 1.51 -17.53 7.70
C SER A 128 1.93 -17.22 9.13
N GLN A 129 3.23 -17.19 9.38
CA GLN A 129 3.78 -16.83 10.70
C GLN A 129 3.48 -15.37 11.05
N VAL A 130 3.71 -14.45 10.10
CA VAL A 130 3.45 -13.02 10.30
C VAL A 130 1.96 -12.76 10.48
N ALA A 131 1.09 -13.44 9.72
CA ALA A 131 -0.36 -13.29 9.84
C ALA A 131 -0.87 -13.74 11.22
N GLN A 132 -0.28 -14.79 11.80
CA GLN A 132 -0.61 -15.24 13.15
C GLN A 132 -0.16 -14.22 14.21
N ASP A 133 1.06 -13.66 14.09
CA ASP A 133 1.56 -12.62 15.00
C ASP A 133 0.70 -11.34 14.90
N ALA A 134 0.46 -10.82 13.69
CA ALA A 134 -0.39 -9.66 13.45
C ALA A 134 -1.81 -9.85 13.99
N ARG A 135 -2.41 -11.05 13.80
CA ARG A 135 -3.74 -11.37 14.34
C ARG A 135 -3.78 -11.28 15.85
N SER A 136 -2.75 -11.77 16.55
CA SER A 136 -2.67 -11.71 18.02
C SER A 136 -2.65 -10.27 18.55
N ARG A 137 -2.19 -9.32 17.72
CA ARG A 137 -2.13 -7.88 18.00
C ARG A 137 -3.34 -7.10 17.47
N GLY A 138 -4.27 -7.76 16.78
CA GLY A 138 -5.43 -7.11 16.13
C GLY A 138 -5.03 -6.22 14.96
N ILE A 139 -3.96 -6.58 14.22
CA ILE A 139 -3.46 -5.88 13.03
C ILE A 139 -3.81 -6.69 11.79
N GLY A 140 -4.49 -6.08 10.82
CA GLY A 140 -4.73 -6.64 9.50
C GLY A 140 -3.50 -6.54 8.61
N LEU A 141 -3.34 -7.49 7.68
CA LEU A 141 -2.26 -7.52 6.71
C LEU A 141 -2.80 -7.40 5.28
N GLY A 142 -2.08 -6.68 4.42
CA GLY A 142 -2.28 -6.64 2.98
C GLY A 142 -1.05 -7.12 2.24
N LEU A 143 -1.25 -7.92 1.18
CA LEU A 143 -0.22 -8.30 0.22
C LEU A 143 -0.50 -7.59 -1.10
N GLU A 144 0.38 -6.70 -1.48
CA GLU A 144 0.28 -5.93 -2.71
C GLU A 144 0.77 -6.74 -3.91
N ALA A 145 0.08 -6.61 -5.05
CA ALA A 145 0.55 -7.05 -6.35
C ALA A 145 1.16 -5.86 -7.09
N ILE A 146 2.43 -5.94 -7.47
CA ILE A 146 3.15 -4.87 -8.17
C ILE A 146 3.70 -5.33 -9.53
N ASN A 147 4.01 -4.36 -10.39
CA ASN A 147 4.38 -4.61 -11.77
C ASN A 147 5.67 -5.44 -11.94
N ARG A 148 5.81 -6.05 -13.13
CA ARG A 148 6.93 -6.91 -13.55
C ARG A 148 8.31 -6.27 -13.58
N TYR A 149 8.38 -4.94 -13.57
CA TYR A 149 9.66 -4.22 -13.55
C TYR A 149 10.23 -4.13 -12.14
N GLU A 150 9.40 -4.31 -11.12
CA GLU A 150 9.74 -4.15 -9.72
C GLU A 150 9.83 -5.47 -8.96
N THR A 151 9.07 -6.49 -9.38
CA THR A 151 9.14 -7.85 -8.80
C THR A 151 8.87 -8.94 -9.83
N TYR A 152 9.34 -10.15 -9.52
CA TYR A 152 9.00 -11.37 -10.26
C TYR A 152 8.01 -12.27 -9.49
N MET A 153 7.60 -11.87 -8.28
CA MET A 153 6.87 -12.74 -7.35
C MET A 153 5.34 -12.69 -7.50
N VAL A 154 4.75 -11.50 -7.40
CA VAL A 154 3.29 -11.31 -7.40
C VAL A 154 2.99 -10.09 -8.27
N ASN A 155 2.50 -10.33 -9.49
CA ASN A 155 2.31 -9.26 -10.46
C ASN A 155 0.82 -8.93 -10.70
N THR A 156 -0.05 -9.90 -10.62
CA THR A 156 -1.49 -9.72 -10.83
C THR A 156 -2.29 -9.89 -9.54
N LEU A 157 -3.50 -9.35 -9.51
CA LEU A 157 -4.43 -9.61 -8.40
C LEU A 157 -4.74 -11.11 -8.26
N GLY A 158 -4.71 -11.86 -9.38
CA GLY A 158 -4.84 -13.31 -9.37
C GLY A 158 -3.70 -14.01 -8.63
N ASP A 159 -2.45 -13.55 -8.82
CA ASP A 159 -1.29 -14.09 -8.08
C ASP A 159 -1.41 -13.80 -6.58
N ALA A 160 -1.81 -12.56 -6.22
CA ALA A 160 -2.02 -12.19 -4.82
C ALA A 160 -3.11 -13.05 -4.16
N VAL A 161 -4.24 -13.29 -4.85
CA VAL A 161 -5.30 -14.20 -4.38
C VAL A 161 -4.75 -15.61 -4.16
N ALA A 162 -3.96 -16.12 -5.09
CA ALA A 162 -3.39 -17.47 -4.96
C ALA A 162 -2.50 -17.61 -3.70
N VAL A 163 -1.73 -16.58 -3.37
CA VAL A 163 -0.91 -16.56 -2.14
C VAL A 163 -1.78 -16.44 -0.89
N VAL A 164 -2.73 -15.48 -0.87
CA VAL A 164 -3.65 -15.28 0.27
C VAL A 164 -4.45 -16.55 0.57
N ASP A 165 -4.94 -17.24 -0.46
CA ASP A 165 -5.68 -18.49 -0.30
C ASP A 165 -4.81 -19.62 0.27
N ARG A 166 -3.55 -19.70 -0.14
CA ARG A 166 -2.61 -20.69 0.39
C ARG A 166 -2.24 -20.43 1.85
N VAL A 167 -2.10 -19.15 2.25
CA VAL A 167 -1.88 -18.78 3.65
C VAL A 167 -3.11 -19.11 4.50
N GLY A 168 -4.30 -18.94 3.95
CA GLY A 168 -5.56 -19.35 4.59
C GLY A 168 -5.91 -18.58 5.86
N SER A 169 -5.36 -17.37 6.06
CA SER A 169 -5.64 -16.53 7.21
C SER A 169 -6.62 -15.42 6.86
N ASP A 170 -7.70 -15.29 7.62
CA ASP A 170 -8.67 -14.18 7.47
C ASP A 170 -8.03 -12.81 7.73
N ASN A 171 -6.85 -12.79 8.33
CA ASN A 171 -6.11 -11.59 8.68
C ASN A 171 -5.18 -11.10 7.55
N LEU A 172 -4.94 -11.90 6.51
CA LEU A 172 -4.20 -11.52 5.32
C LEU A 172 -5.16 -11.31 4.15
N ARG A 173 -5.10 -10.13 3.54
CA ARG A 173 -5.94 -9.71 2.42
C ARG A 173 -5.12 -9.23 1.24
N VAL A 174 -5.76 -9.03 0.11
CA VAL A 174 -5.15 -8.45 -1.08
C VAL A 174 -5.10 -6.93 -0.94
N HIS A 175 -3.97 -6.34 -1.31
CA HIS A 175 -3.81 -4.92 -1.59
C HIS A 175 -3.67 -4.75 -3.11
N ALA A 176 -4.51 -3.93 -3.72
CA ALA A 176 -4.46 -3.58 -5.13
C ALA A 176 -3.85 -2.19 -5.34
N ASP A 177 -3.21 -1.97 -6.48
CA ASP A 177 -2.76 -0.64 -6.92
C ASP A 177 -3.10 -0.44 -8.39
N THR A 178 -3.83 0.62 -8.70
CA THR A 178 -4.32 0.91 -10.06
C THR A 178 -3.18 1.21 -11.04
N TYR A 179 -2.03 1.74 -10.60
CA TYR A 179 -0.84 1.90 -11.44
C TYR A 179 -0.27 0.54 -11.85
N HIS A 180 -0.08 -0.36 -10.90
CA HIS A 180 0.43 -1.70 -11.17
C HIS A 180 -0.56 -2.52 -11.99
N MET A 181 -1.85 -2.46 -11.67
CA MET A 181 -2.91 -3.10 -12.45
C MET A 181 -2.96 -2.59 -13.89
N ASN A 182 -2.74 -1.29 -14.12
CA ASN A 182 -2.73 -0.70 -15.47
C ASN A 182 -1.59 -1.23 -16.35
N ILE A 183 -0.54 -1.80 -15.76
CA ILE A 183 0.57 -2.46 -16.46
C ILE A 183 0.32 -3.95 -16.66
N GLU A 184 -0.22 -4.63 -15.65
CA GLU A 184 -0.25 -6.10 -15.58
C GLU A 184 -1.59 -6.72 -15.97
N GLU A 185 -2.70 -6.05 -15.72
CA GLU A 185 -4.03 -6.61 -15.95
C GLU A 185 -4.55 -6.26 -17.36
N THR A 186 -5.20 -7.21 -18.00
CA THR A 186 -5.82 -6.98 -19.31
C THR A 186 -7.15 -6.24 -19.20
N ASN A 187 -7.82 -6.33 -18.06
CA ASN A 187 -9.06 -5.64 -17.74
C ASN A 187 -9.15 -5.43 -16.22
N LEU A 188 -9.20 -4.17 -15.79
CA LEU A 188 -9.15 -3.82 -14.36
C LEU A 188 -10.43 -4.23 -13.62
N ARG A 189 -11.60 -4.12 -14.26
CA ARG A 189 -12.89 -4.52 -13.67
C ARG A 189 -12.94 -6.04 -13.41
N GLU A 190 -12.51 -6.84 -14.38
CA GLU A 190 -12.43 -8.30 -14.21
C GLU A 190 -11.42 -8.70 -13.14
N ALA A 191 -10.27 -8.03 -13.10
CA ALA A 191 -9.24 -8.26 -12.07
C ALA A 191 -9.78 -7.95 -10.66
N LEU A 192 -10.48 -6.84 -10.47
CA LEU A 192 -11.16 -6.51 -9.22
C LEU A 192 -12.22 -7.54 -8.86
N GLY A 193 -12.94 -8.09 -9.84
CA GLY A 193 -13.88 -9.17 -9.60
C GLY A 193 -13.28 -10.41 -8.92
N ARG A 194 -12.00 -10.72 -9.19
CA ARG A 194 -11.29 -11.88 -8.61
C ARG A 194 -10.99 -11.71 -7.13
N VAL A 195 -10.93 -10.47 -6.62
CA VAL A 195 -10.60 -10.17 -5.23
C VAL A 195 -11.83 -9.91 -4.34
N LYS A 196 -13.04 -10.20 -4.84
CA LYS A 196 -14.28 -10.04 -4.06
C LYS A 196 -14.16 -10.75 -2.70
N GLY A 197 -14.41 -10.00 -1.63
CA GLY A 197 -14.31 -10.48 -0.25
C GLY A 197 -12.88 -10.62 0.30
N LYS A 198 -11.85 -10.36 -0.53
CA LYS A 198 -10.43 -10.46 -0.15
C LYS A 198 -9.69 -9.13 -0.23
N LEU A 199 -10.23 -8.14 -0.94
CA LEU A 199 -9.66 -6.81 -1.05
C LEU A 199 -10.03 -5.98 0.19
N ASN A 200 -9.03 -5.35 0.82
CA ASN A 200 -9.23 -4.43 1.93
C ASN A 200 -8.66 -3.04 1.65
N PHE A 201 -7.66 -2.97 0.80
CA PHE A 201 -6.86 -1.78 0.56
C PHE A 201 -6.59 -1.61 -0.94
N ILE A 202 -6.70 -0.39 -1.44
CA ILE A 202 -6.35 -0.08 -2.82
C ILE A 202 -5.64 1.26 -2.91
N HIS A 203 -4.46 1.27 -3.54
CA HIS A 203 -3.80 2.47 -4.01
C HIS A 203 -4.49 2.97 -5.28
N MET A 204 -5.02 4.16 -5.19
CA MET A 204 -5.58 4.92 -6.32
C MET A 204 -4.45 5.77 -6.90
N SER A 205 -3.67 5.18 -7.77
CA SER A 205 -2.45 5.74 -8.34
C SER A 205 -2.59 5.89 -9.85
N GLU A 206 -2.13 7.01 -10.40
CA GLU A 206 -2.24 7.29 -11.83
C GLU A 206 -1.09 6.62 -12.62
N SER A 207 -1.31 6.40 -13.91
CA SER A 207 -0.35 5.77 -14.83
C SER A 207 1.04 6.43 -14.86
N HIS A 208 1.15 7.68 -14.45
CA HIS A 208 2.40 8.44 -14.33
C HIS A 208 2.74 8.85 -12.90
N ARG A 209 2.10 8.22 -11.89
CA ARG A 209 2.34 8.46 -10.45
C ARG A 209 2.11 9.93 -10.01
N GLY A 210 1.37 10.72 -10.81
CA GLY A 210 0.99 12.10 -10.49
C GLY A 210 -0.47 12.22 -10.08
N LEU A 211 -1.12 13.36 -10.42
CA LEU A 211 -2.51 13.63 -10.07
C LEU A 211 -3.45 12.61 -10.69
N VAL A 212 -4.24 11.93 -9.87
CA VAL A 212 -5.21 10.92 -10.31
C VAL A 212 -6.26 11.53 -11.25
N GLY A 213 -6.68 10.75 -12.24
CA GLY A 213 -7.61 11.19 -13.27
C GLY A 213 -7.00 12.02 -14.40
N SER A 214 -5.66 12.23 -14.40
CA SER A 214 -4.98 13.01 -15.44
C SER A 214 -4.13 12.19 -16.41
N GLY A 215 -4.16 10.86 -16.31
CA GLY A 215 -3.40 9.93 -17.14
C GLY A 215 -4.26 8.93 -17.90
N THR A 216 -3.85 7.68 -17.94
CA THR A 216 -4.42 6.63 -18.80
C THR A 216 -5.07 5.47 -18.05
N VAL A 217 -5.14 5.52 -16.72
CA VAL A 217 -5.85 4.50 -15.93
C VAL A 217 -7.32 4.51 -16.32
N PRO A 218 -7.93 3.36 -16.68
CA PRO A 218 -9.35 3.29 -17.04
C PRO A 218 -10.25 3.36 -15.79
N TRP A 219 -10.39 4.56 -15.24
CA TRP A 219 -11.08 4.83 -13.97
C TRP A 219 -12.52 4.34 -13.93
N GLU A 220 -13.22 4.35 -15.07
CA GLU A 220 -14.59 3.79 -15.14
C GLU A 220 -14.61 2.30 -14.80
N ASP A 221 -13.64 1.53 -15.32
CA ASP A 221 -13.50 0.10 -15.00
C ASP A 221 -13.16 -0.12 -13.53
N VAL A 222 -12.32 0.75 -12.96
CA VAL A 222 -11.97 0.70 -11.53
C VAL A 222 -13.22 0.91 -10.67
N TRP A 223 -13.98 1.99 -10.93
CA TRP A 223 -15.19 2.28 -10.14
C TRP A 223 -16.28 1.23 -10.30
N GLN A 224 -16.52 0.74 -11.51
CA GLN A 224 -17.47 -0.36 -11.74
C GLN A 224 -17.01 -1.64 -11.07
N GLY A 225 -15.73 -1.98 -11.14
CA GLY A 225 -15.17 -3.15 -10.46
C GLY A 225 -15.36 -3.09 -8.94
N LEU A 226 -15.06 -1.94 -8.31
CA LEU A 226 -15.28 -1.72 -6.88
C LEU A 226 -16.75 -1.85 -6.49
N LYS A 227 -17.66 -1.34 -7.33
CA LYS A 227 -19.10 -1.48 -7.14
C LYS A 227 -19.55 -2.93 -7.24
N ASP A 228 -19.11 -3.67 -8.27
CA ASP A 228 -19.49 -5.07 -8.51
C ASP A 228 -19.09 -6.00 -7.35
N ILE A 229 -17.98 -5.69 -6.68
CA ILE A 229 -17.53 -6.45 -5.50
C ILE A 229 -18.08 -5.93 -4.18
N GLU A 230 -18.90 -4.85 -4.21
CA GLU A 230 -19.43 -4.20 -3.01
C GLU A 230 -18.32 -3.75 -2.05
N PHE A 231 -17.26 -3.15 -2.63
CA PHE A 231 -16.07 -2.79 -1.88
C PHE A 231 -16.37 -1.85 -0.72
N SER A 232 -15.81 -2.19 0.42
CA SER A 232 -15.71 -1.31 1.59
C SER A 232 -14.31 -1.47 2.18
N GLY A 233 -13.61 -0.36 2.41
CA GLY A 233 -12.22 -0.40 2.85
C GLY A 233 -11.50 0.91 2.58
N TYR A 234 -10.21 0.83 2.39
CA TYR A 234 -9.30 1.95 2.28
C TYR A 234 -9.01 2.29 0.81
N LEU A 235 -9.34 3.51 0.41
CA LEU A 235 -8.94 4.12 -0.86
C LEU A 235 -7.83 5.11 -0.57
N THR A 236 -6.62 4.81 -0.97
CA THR A 236 -5.42 5.61 -0.67
C THR A 236 -4.87 6.23 -1.94
N LEU A 237 -4.72 7.54 -1.97
CA LEU A 237 -3.96 8.22 -3.01
C LEU A 237 -2.47 7.84 -2.88
N GLU A 238 -1.89 7.34 -3.95
CA GLU A 238 -0.45 7.16 -4.03
C GLU A 238 0.14 7.97 -5.20
N SER A 239 0.94 8.95 -4.83
CA SER A 239 1.66 9.86 -5.72
C SER A 239 2.95 10.31 -5.06
N PHE A 240 3.85 10.93 -5.82
CA PHE A 240 5.20 11.23 -5.34
C PHE A 240 5.54 12.68 -5.68
N ALA A 241 5.38 13.61 -4.72
CA ALA A 241 5.69 15.03 -4.94
C ALA A 241 7.19 15.35 -4.76
N ALA A 242 7.85 14.72 -3.80
CA ALA A 242 9.25 14.99 -3.48
C ALA A 242 10.02 13.68 -3.21
N PRO A 243 10.17 12.78 -4.21
CA PRO A 243 10.91 11.55 -4.00
C PRO A 243 12.39 11.86 -3.75
N ASN A 244 12.96 11.26 -2.71
CA ASN A 244 14.41 11.25 -2.52
C ASN A 244 15.09 10.37 -3.60
N PRO A 245 16.43 10.42 -3.76
CA PRO A 245 17.11 9.67 -4.83
C PRO A 245 16.87 8.16 -4.79
N GLU A 246 16.73 7.56 -3.63
CA GLU A 246 16.47 6.12 -3.47
C GLU A 246 15.05 5.77 -3.92
N LEU A 247 14.05 6.53 -3.47
CA LEU A 247 12.67 6.37 -3.86
C LEU A 247 12.48 6.66 -5.37
N ALA A 248 13.12 7.72 -5.89
CA ALA A 248 13.09 8.03 -7.31
C ALA A 248 13.65 6.88 -8.18
N ALA A 249 14.74 6.25 -7.73
CA ALA A 249 15.31 5.09 -8.39
C ALA A 249 14.41 3.85 -8.30
N ALA A 250 13.77 3.61 -7.15
CA ALA A 250 12.87 2.48 -6.96
C ALA A 250 11.58 2.59 -7.79
N THR A 251 11.05 3.81 -7.95
CA THR A 251 9.80 4.10 -8.66
C THR A 251 10.00 4.60 -10.09
N CYS A 252 11.26 4.74 -10.56
CA CYS A 252 11.62 5.28 -11.88
C CYS A 252 11.07 6.68 -12.16
N ILE A 253 11.00 7.55 -11.15
CA ILE A 253 10.54 8.93 -11.27
C ILE A 253 11.77 9.84 -11.48
N TRP A 254 12.07 10.15 -12.75
CA TRP A 254 13.26 10.90 -13.14
C TRP A 254 13.04 12.39 -13.34
N LYS A 255 11.79 12.85 -13.32
CA LYS A 255 11.45 14.24 -13.55
C LYS A 255 10.78 14.84 -12.32
N PRO A 256 11.00 16.12 -12.02
CA PRO A 256 10.27 16.79 -10.95
C PRO A 256 8.76 16.67 -11.14
N PRO A 257 8.00 16.44 -10.08
CA PRO A 257 6.55 16.39 -10.14
C PRO A 257 5.96 17.76 -10.54
N LYS A 258 4.82 17.73 -11.22
CA LYS A 258 4.13 18.95 -11.67
C LYS A 258 3.29 19.64 -10.58
N HIS A 259 2.91 18.88 -9.56
CA HIS A 259 2.00 19.31 -8.50
C HIS A 259 2.70 19.19 -7.14
N SER A 260 2.38 20.09 -6.24
CA SER A 260 2.76 19.99 -4.84
C SER A 260 2.01 18.84 -4.15
N GLY A 261 2.52 18.35 -3.02
CA GLY A 261 1.86 17.30 -2.25
C GLY A 261 0.45 17.68 -1.82
N GLN A 262 0.22 18.94 -1.48
CA GLN A 262 -1.11 19.42 -1.11
C GLN A 262 -2.09 19.40 -2.31
N GLU A 263 -1.66 19.81 -3.48
CA GLU A 263 -2.47 19.73 -4.71
C GLU A 263 -2.79 18.28 -5.09
N LEU A 264 -1.84 17.36 -4.93
CA LEU A 264 -2.05 15.93 -5.16
C LEU A 264 -3.10 15.37 -4.19
N ALA A 265 -2.99 15.70 -2.91
CA ALA A 265 -3.91 15.21 -1.88
C ALA A 265 -5.33 15.79 -2.03
N GLU A 266 -5.47 17.11 -2.16
CA GLU A 266 -6.77 17.78 -2.26
C GLU A 266 -7.47 17.46 -3.59
N GLY A 267 -6.75 17.56 -4.71
CA GLY A 267 -7.28 17.23 -6.03
C GLY A 267 -7.63 15.74 -6.15
N GLY A 268 -6.77 14.88 -5.60
CA GLY A 268 -7.01 13.45 -5.53
C GLY A 268 -8.22 13.09 -4.68
N LEU A 269 -8.34 13.66 -3.48
CA LEU A 269 -9.49 13.42 -2.61
C LEU A 269 -10.81 13.85 -3.29
N ALA A 270 -10.81 15.00 -3.96
CA ALA A 270 -11.96 15.46 -4.72
C ALA A 270 -12.34 14.46 -5.82
N PHE A 271 -11.36 13.96 -6.57
CA PHE A 271 -11.55 12.94 -7.61
C PHE A 271 -12.13 11.64 -7.01
N LEU A 272 -11.56 11.14 -5.90
CA LEU A 272 -12.04 9.90 -5.28
C LEU A 272 -13.47 10.04 -4.76
N ARG A 273 -13.80 11.11 -4.05
CA ARG A 273 -15.16 11.35 -3.55
C ARG A 273 -16.18 11.46 -4.68
N GLN A 274 -15.83 12.18 -5.74
CA GLN A 274 -16.70 12.32 -6.91
C GLN A 274 -16.93 10.99 -7.64
N GLY A 275 -15.87 10.17 -7.80
CA GLY A 275 -15.96 8.84 -8.39
C GLY A 275 -16.84 7.91 -7.55
N ALA A 276 -16.61 7.84 -6.25
CA ALA A 276 -17.41 7.04 -5.33
C ALA A 276 -18.89 7.45 -5.33
N GLN A 277 -19.17 8.74 -5.33
CA GLN A 277 -20.55 9.27 -5.38
C GLN A 277 -21.26 8.91 -6.70
N ARG A 278 -20.60 9.10 -7.85
CA ARG A 278 -21.18 8.78 -9.17
C ARG A 278 -21.56 7.31 -9.29
N HIS A 279 -20.81 6.42 -8.65
CA HIS A 279 -21.01 4.98 -8.74
C HIS A 279 -21.86 4.40 -7.60
N GLY A 280 -22.32 5.24 -6.65
CA GLY A 280 -23.18 4.82 -5.54
C GLY A 280 -22.44 3.96 -4.50
N LEU A 281 -21.19 4.30 -4.24
CA LEU A 281 -20.33 3.67 -3.22
C LEU A 281 -20.30 4.45 -1.88
N LEU A 282 -20.91 5.64 -1.85
CA LEU A 282 -21.07 6.48 -0.64
C LEU A 282 -22.45 6.31 -0.05
#